data_320aff117f97a24783521aaa7a3d1bd1
#
_entry.id   320aff117f97a24783521aaa7a3d1bd1
#
_cell.length_a   1.000
_cell.length_b   1.000
_cell.length_c   1.000
_cell.angle_alpha   90.00
_cell.angle_beta   90.00
_cell.angle_gamma   90.00
#
_symmetry.space_group_name_H-M   'P 1'
#
loop_
_entity.id
_entity.type
_entity.pdbx_description
1 polymer ?
#
loop_
_entity_poly.entity_id
_entity_poly.type
_entity_poly.pdbx_seq_one_letter_code
_entity_poly.pdbx_strand_id
1 'polypeptide(L)'
;MIDLQHILKITRGVSWGAANLLRSYYRGTVGDGNLDIKYEQDAPVTIADLAVSEYILSRLQAAFGQEKFGYICEETYKNQPGQHPAELVWIIDPLDGTKDFIGKTGEYALHIALVQNNRPILVVVAIPEAEKIYYATKGGGTFMETANGCQQLKVTNNKTIEDLILVVTRSHRNERLEYLLANLPCKQQKAIGSVGCKVTAIVEAQADVYISLSGKSAPKDWDIAAPELILTEAGGKFTHLDGSPLEYNTGDVNQWGCLLASNFPEHEILSQKVKEILTEFVT
;
A
#
# COMPACT_ATOMS: atom_id res chain seq x y z
N MET A 1 5.28 27.63 4.27
CA MET A 1 5.60 26.31 4.85
C MET A 1 4.28 25.55 4.97
N ILE A 2 4.24 24.29 4.59
CA ILE A 2 3.02 23.47 4.62
C ILE A 2 2.85 22.98 6.05
N ASP A 3 1.64 23.13 6.61
CA ASP A 3 1.29 22.56 7.92
C ASP A 3 0.87 21.09 7.76
N LEU A 4 1.86 20.18 7.80
CA LEU A 4 1.61 18.74 7.68
C LEU A 4 0.72 18.18 8.82
N GLN A 5 0.74 18.80 10.00
CA GLN A 5 -0.09 18.32 11.13
C GLN A 5 -1.56 18.64 10.89
N HIS A 6 -1.86 19.81 10.35
CA HIS A 6 -3.21 20.17 9.94
C HIS A 6 -3.72 19.26 8.80
N ILE A 7 -2.88 19.04 7.79
CA ILE A 7 -3.21 18.14 6.66
C ILE A 7 -3.45 16.71 7.17
N LEU A 8 -2.57 16.20 8.03
CA LEU A 8 -2.69 14.86 8.61
C LEU A 8 -4.01 14.69 9.39
N LYS A 9 -4.39 15.68 10.20
CA LYS A 9 -5.63 15.63 10.96
C LYS A 9 -6.86 15.46 10.05
N ILE A 10 -6.92 16.23 8.96
CA ILE A 10 -8.01 16.15 7.98
C ILE A 10 -7.99 14.80 7.26
N THR A 11 -6.81 14.37 6.77
CA THR A 11 -6.65 13.13 6.02
C THR A 11 -7.04 11.90 6.86
N ARG A 12 -6.69 11.87 8.15
CA ARG A 12 -7.13 10.82 9.08
C ARG A 12 -8.66 10.77 9.19
N GLY A 13 -9.31 11.93 9.32
CA GLY A 13 -10.78 12.00 9.36
C GLY A 13 -11.43 11.50 8.07
N VAL A 14 -10.88 11.87 6.92
CA VAL A 14 -11.32 11.36 5.61
C VAL A 14 -11.13 9.85 5.52
N SER A 15 -9.97 9.33 5.95
CA SER A 15 -9.67 7.89 5.92
C SER A 15 -10.61 7.07 6.80
N TRP A 16 -10.96 7.56 7.99
CA TRP A 16 -11.95 6.91 8.85
C TRP A 16 -13.34 6.87 8.21
N GLY A 17 -13.76 7.98 7.58
CA GLY A 17 -15.05 8.03 6.87
C GLY A 17 -15.07 7.08 5.66
N ALA A 18 -14.00 7.04 4.88
CA ALA A 18 -13.85 6.14 3.75
C ALA A 18 -13.82 4.66 4.19
N ALA A 19 -13.10 4.33 5.27
CA ALA A 19 -13.06 2.99 5.84
C ALA A 19 -14.44 2.51 6.31
N ASN A 20 -15.23 3.40 6.94
CA ASN A 20 -16.60 3.08 7.34
C ASN A 20 -17.52 2.85 6.13
N LEU A 21 -17.33 3.61 5.06
CA LEU A 21 -18.08 3.43 3.81
C LEU A 21 -17.75 2.08 3.17
N LEU A 22 -16.45 1.71 3.06
CA LEU A 22 -16.02 0.39 2.60
C LEU A 22 -16.64 -0.75 3.41
N ARG A 23 -16.62 -0.64 4.75
CA ARG A 23 -17.24 -1.64 5.64
C ARG A 23 -18.73 -1.77 5.39
N SER A 24 -19.42 -0.66 5.10
CA SER A 24 -20.86 -0.68 4.81
C SER A 24 -21.16 -1.46 3.53
N TYR A 25 -20.38 -1.26 2.46
CA TYR A 25 -20.47 -2.07 1.26
C TYR A 25 -20.04 -3.52 1.48
N TYR A 26 -18.95 -3.74 2.19
CA TYR A 26 -18.45 -5.09 2.52
C TYR A 26 -19.52 -5.91 3.26
N ARG A 27 -20.24 -5.31 4.19
CA ARG A 27 -21.28 -5.95 5.00
C ARG A 27 -22.67 -5.91 4.36
N GLY A 28 -22.82 -5.30 3.18
CA GLY A 28 -24.10 -5.19 2.48
C GLY A 28 -25.13 -4.33 3.22
N THR A 29 -24.69 -3.34 4.01
CA THR A 29 -25.59 -2.43 4.74
C THR A 29 -25.91 -1.16 3.95
N VAL A 30 -25.31 -0.96 2.79
CA VAL A 30 -25.54 0.14 1.84
C VAL A 30 -25.90 -0.44 0.49
N GLY A 31 -26.84 0.17 -0.21
CA GLY A 31 -27.38 -0.30 -1.49
C GLY A 31 -28.30 -1.51 -1.33
N ASP A 32 -28.46 -2.27 -2.39
CA ASP A 32 -29.25 -3.52 -2.44
C ASP A 32 -28.38 -4.76 -2.09
N GLY A 33 -27.14 -4.55 -1.63
CA GLY A 33 -26.18 -5.61 -1.35
C GLY A 33 -25.45 -6.13 -2.59
N ASN A 34 -25.75 -5.61 -3.78
CA ASN A 34 -25.06 -5.93 -5.03
C ASN A 34 -23.81 -5.05 -5.18
N LEU A 35 -22.66 -5.65 -5.46
CA LEU A 35 -21.39 -4.93 -5.64
C LEU A 35 -21.20 -4.40 -7.08
N ASP A 36 -22.11 -4.74 -8.02
CA ASP A 36 -22.01 -4.31 -9.43
C ASP A 36 -20.58 -4.48 -10.02
N ILE A 37 -20.05 -5.71 -9.89
CA ILE A 37 -18.67 -6.01 -10.25
C ILE A 37 -18.49 -5.82 -11.77
N LYS A 38 -17.56 -4.95 -12.14
CA LYS A 38 -17.07 -4.79 -13.52
C LYS A 38 -15.63 -5.21 -13.62
N TYR A 39 -15.17 -5.55 -14.81
CA TYR A 39 -13.77 -5.88 -15.06
C TYR A 39 -13.16 -4.83 -15.98
N GLU A 40 -12.09 -4.18 -15.53
CA GLU A 40 -11.29 -3.24 -16.30
C GLU A 40 -9.87 -3.78 -16.41
N GLN A 41 -9.39 -4.04 -17.64
CA GLN A 41 -8.04 -4.60 -17.88
C GLN A 41 -7.72 -5.84 -17.00
N ASP A 42 -8.68 -6.76 -16.88
CA ASP A 42 -8.60 -7.99 -16.05
C ASP A 42 -8.59 -7.75 -14.51
N ALA A 43 -8.77 -6.52 -14.04
CA ALA A 43 -8.97 -6.20 -12.63
C ALA A 43 -10.46 -5.95 -12.33
N PRO A 44 -11.00 -6.51 -11.22
CA PRO A 44 -12.37 -6.22 -10.81
C PRO A 44 -12.44 -4.81 -10.20
N VAL A 45 -13.49 -4.08 -10.56
CA VAL A 45 -13.89 -2.80 -9.95
C VAL A 45 -15.31 -2.95 -9.45
N THR A 46 -15.60 -2.47 -8.26
CA THR A 46 -16.94 -2.52 -7.67
C THR A 46 -17.52 -1.13 -7.47
N ILE A 47 -18.81 -1.07 -7.20
CA ILE A 47 -19.46 0.20 -6.81
C ILE A 47 -18.84 0.80 -5.54
N ALA A 48 -18.23 -0.04 -4.68
CA ALA A 48 -17.54 0.43 -3.48
C ALA A 48 -16.27 1.23 -3.83
N ASP A 49 -15.47 0.75 -4.80
CA ASP A 49 -14.27 1.46 -5.30
C ASP A 49 -14.64 2.87 -5.76
N LEU A 50 -15.68 2.97 -6.62
CA LEU A 50 -16.13 4.24 -7.17
C LEU A 50 -16.70 5.20 -6.09
N ALA A 51 -17.53 4.68 -5.20
CA ALA A 51 -18.14 5.49 -4.15
C ALA A 51 -17.11 6.02 -3.15
N VAL A 52 -16.11 5.19 -2.80
CA VAL A 52 -15.04 5.59 -1.89
C VAL A 52 -14.06 6.55 -2.57
N SER A 53 -13.76 6.34 -3.85
CA SER A 53 -12.99 7.29 -4.66
C SER A 53 -13.63 8.67 -4.65
N GLU A 54 -14.93 8.77 -4.97
CA GLU A 54 -15.66 10.02 -4.95
C GLU A 54 -15.67 10.66 -3.55
N TYR A 55 -15.90 9.86 -2.51
CA TYR A 55 -15.89 10.33 -1.13
C TYR A 55 -14.56 10.96 -0.75
N ILE A 56 -13.43 10.28 -1.02
CA ILE A 56 -12.09 10.76 -0.67
C ILE A 56 -11.75 12.02 -1.48
N LEU A 57 -11.92 11.98 -2.80
CA LEU A 57 -11.58 13.10 -3.69
C LEU A 57 -12.38 14.35 -3.33
N SER A 58 -13.71 14.23 -3.17
CA SER A 58 -14.55 15.40 -2.83
C SER A 58 -14.14 16.04 -1.50
N ARG A 59 -13.77 15.25 -0.49
CA ARG A 59 -13.36 15.75 0.84
C ARG A 59 -11.98 16.40 0.83
N LEU A 60 -11.00 15.78 0.16
CA LEU A 60 -9.66 16.36 0.05
C LEU A 60 -9.68 17.62 -0.81
N GLN A 61 -10.41 17.63 -1.93
CA GLN A 61 -10.55 18.81 -2.79
C GLN A 61 -11.29 19.96 -2.09
N ALA A 62 -12.31 19.66 -1.30
CA ALA A 62 -12.99 20.68 -0.49
C ALA A 62 -12.07 21.28 0.59
N ALA A 63 -11.19 20.48 1.17
CA ALA A 63 -10.29 20.94 2.23
C ALA A 63 -9.05 21.68 1.71
N PHE A 64 -8.48 21.25 0.58
CA PHE A 64 -7.16 21.71 0.11
C PHE A 64 -7.20 22.41 -1.25
N GLY A 65 -8.30 22.29 -2.00
CA GLY A 65 -8.43 22.86 -3.34
C GLY A 65 -7.63 22.11 -4.40
N GLN A 66 -7.59 22.71 -5.61
CA GLN A 66 -6.89 22.14 -6.76
C GLN A 66 -5.76 23.05 -7.28
N GLU A 67 -5.58 24.24 -6.70
CA GLU A 67 -4.58 25.20 -7.18
C GLU A 67 -3.14 24.75 -6.87
N LYS A 68 -2.94 24.16 -5.69
CA LYS A 68 -1.61 23.72 -5.20
C LYS A 68 -1.47 22.21 -5.14
N PHE A 69 -2.58 21.47 -5.22
CA PHE A 69 -2.60 20.03 -5.06
C PHE A 69 -3.07 19.33 -6.34
N GLY A 70 -2.31 18.33 -6.75
CA GLY A 70 -2.73 17.36 -7.75
C GLY A 70 -3.43 16.16 -7.12
N TYR A 71 -4.17 15.41 -7.93
CA TYR A 71 -4.91 14.24 -7.47
C TYR A 71 -4.76 13.12 -8.50
N ILE A 72 -4.09 12.06 -8.11
CA ILE A 72 -3.98 10.80 -8.84
C ILE A 72 -4.75 9.76 -8.02
N CYS A 73 -5.83 9.22 -8.57
CA CYS A 73 -6.63 8.19 -7.93
C CYS A 73 -6.83 7.05 -8.94
N GLU A 74 -6.68 5.81 -8.49
CA GLU A 74 -6.81 4.61 -9.32
C GLU A 74 -8.01 4.69 -10.25
N GLU A 75 -9.20 4.95 -9.71
CA GLU A 75 -10.46 4.94 -10.45
C GLU A 75 -10.60 6.05 -11.50
N THR A 76 -9.81 7.11 -11.38
CA THR A 76 -9.88 8.27 -12.28
C THR A 76 -8.62 8.46 -13.13
N TYR A 77 -7.54 7.74 -12.84
CA TYR A 77 -6.24 7.91 -13.51
C TYR A 77 -6.31 7.75 -15.03
N LYS A 78 -7.13 6.82 -15.52
CA LYS A 78 -7.32 6.58 -16.96
C LYS A 78 -7.79 7.83 -17.72
N ASN A 79 -8.43 8.79 -17.03
CA ASN A 79 -8.94 10.03 -17.63
C ASN A 79 -7.84 11.10 -17.77
N GLN A 80 -6.77 11.00 -16.95
CA GLN A 80 -5.65 11.94 -16.93
C GLN A 80 -4.33 11.19 -16.66
N PRO A 81 -3.87 10.36 -17.59
CA PRO A 81 -2.64 9.59 -17.39
C PRO A 81 -1.40 10.49 -17.46
N GLY A 82 -0.33 10.05 -16.79
CA GLY A 82 0.96 10.70 -16.82
C GLY A 82 1.31 11.43 -15.53
N GLN A 83 2.42 12.16 -15.55
CA GLN A 83 2.89 12.93 -14.40
C GLN A 83 1.97 14.11 -14.12
N HIS A 84 1.55 14.26 -12.87
CA HIS A 84 0.81 15.44 -12.45
C HIS A 84 1.78 16.61 -12.17
N PRO A 85 1.56 17.81 -12.75
CA PRO A 85 2.53 18.91 -12.67
C PRO A 85 2.55 19.66 -11.33
N ALA A 86 1.60 19.42 -10.42
CA ALA A 86 1.58 20.09 -9.12
C ALA A 86 2.76 19.67 -8.25
N GLU A 87 3.24 20.60 -7.42
CA GLU A 87 4.30 20.34 -6.44
C GLU A 87 3.89 19.29 -5.40
N LEU A 88 2.61 19.27 -5.04
CA LEU A 88 2.01 18.38 -4.06
C LEU A 88 0.96 17.53 -4.75
N VAL A 89 1.12 16.23 -4.71
CA VAL A 89 0.21 15.30 -5.39
C VAL A 89 -0.34 14.26 -4.41
N TRP A 90 -1.66 14.21 -4.30
CA TRP A 90 -2.34 13.13 -3.64
C TRP A 90 -2.34 11.90 -4.56
N ILE A 91 -1.90 10.78 -4.03
CA ILE A 91 -1.95 9.46 -4.69
C ILE A 91 -2.84 8.56 -3.84
N ILE A 92 -3.91 8.04 -4.44
CA ILE A 92 -5.03 7.45 -3.72
C ILE A 92 -5.38 6.09 -4.32
N ASP A 93 -5.44 5.07 -3.47
CA ASP A 93 -6.08 3.80 -3.74
C ASP A 93 -7.32 3.70 -2.85
N PRO A 94 -8.53 3.77 -3.41
CA PRO A 94 -9.76 3.70 -2.62
C PRO A 94 -10.04 2.31 -2.06
N LEU A 95 -9.54 1.25 -2.71
CA LEU A 95 -9.75 -0.14 -2.31
C LEU A 95 -8.63 -1.06 -2.82
N ASP A 96 -7.47 -1.07 -2.14
CA ASP A 96 -6.42 -2.06 -2.37
C ASP A 96 -6.90 -3.46 -1.93
N GLY A 97 -6.86 -4.40 -2.86
CA GLY A 97 -7.30 -5.77 -2.61
C GLY A 97 -8.77 -6.02 -2.99
N THR A 98 -9.27 -5.46 -4.09
CA THR A 98 -10.65 -5.63 -4.58
C THR A 98 -11.05 -7.10 -4.71
N LYS A 99 -10.13 -8.00 -5.12
CA LYS A 99 -10.40 -9.46 -5.16
C LYS A 99 -10.66 -10.03 -3.76
N ASP A 100 -9.90 -9.60 -2.76
CA ASP A 100 -10.08 -10.01 -1.37
C ASP A 100 -11.35 -9.41 -0.76
N PHE A 101 -11.71 -8.19 -1.14
CA PHE A 101 -12.98 -7.55 -0.78
C PHE A 101 -14.17 -8.35 -1.32
N ILE A 102 -14.17 -8.69 -2.61
CA ILE A 102 -15.21 -9.51 -3.26
C ILE A 102 -15.23 -10.91 -2.63
N GLY A 103 -14.07 -11.52 -2.41
CA GLY A 103 -13.92 -12.86 -1.82
C GLY A 103 -14.21 -12.93 -0.32
N LYS A 104 -14.56 -11.80 0.32
CA LYS A 104 -14.91 -11.73 1.75
C LYS A 104 -13.81 -12.23 2.70
N THR A 105 -12.53 -12.03 2.34
CA THR A 105 -11.41 -12.44 3.21
C THR A 105 -11.19 -11.49 4.37
N GLY A 106 -11.66 -10.24 4.27
CA GLY A 106 -11.42 -9.16 5.23
C GLY A 106 -10.04 -8.48 5.06
N GLU A 107 -9.24 -8.90 4.09
CA GLU A 107 -7.88 -8.42 3.88
C GLU A 107 -7.81 -7.41 2.72
N TYR A 108 -8.45 -6.29 2.91
CA TYR A 108 -8.44 -5.15 2.01
C TYR A 108 -8.10 -3.87 2.78
N ALA A 109 -7.60 -2.87 2.05
CA ALA A 109 -7.16 -1.59 2.62
C ALA A 109 -7.63 -0.41 1.76
N LEU A 110 -7.44 0.81 2.24
CA LEU A 110 -7.40 2.01 1.42
C LEU A 110 -6.10 2.76 1.70
N HIS A 111 -5.57 3.43 0.68
CA HIS A 111 -4.32 4.16 0.76
C HIS A 111 -4.51 5.62 0.35
N ILE A 112 -3.96 6.54 1.15
CA ILE A 112 -3.87 7.96 0.81
C ILE A 112 -2.45 8.41 1.08
N ALA A 113 -1.75 8.90 0.05
CA ALA A 113 -0.41 9.45 0.15
C ALA A 113 -0.38 10.89 -0.38
N LEU A 114 0.31 11.79 0.30
CA LEU A 114 0.71 13.09 -0.21
C LEU A 114 2.18 13.02 -0.60
N VAL A 115 2.46 13.27 -1.86
CA VAL A 115 3.78 13.19 -2.49
C VAL A 115 4.30 14.59 -2.80
N GLN A 116 5.58 14.84 -2.50
CA GLN A 116 6.33 16.02 -2.89
C GLN A 116 7.71 15.59 -3.37
N ASN A 117 8.17 16.16 -4.48
CA ASN A 117 9.46 15.79 -5.08
C ASN A 117 9.61 14.26 -5.27
N ASN A 118 8.61 13.63 -5.83
CA ASN A 118 8.52 12.20 -6.12
C ASN A 118 8.62 11.28 -4.89
N ARG A 119 8.47 11.81 -3.67
CA ARG A 119 8.54 11.05 -2.43
C ARG A 119 7.32 11.33 -1.53
N PRO A 120 6.78 10.32 -0.85
CA PRO A 120 5.69 10.53 0.09
C PRO A 120 6.18 11.32 1.31
N ILE A 121 5.37 12.28 1.74
CA ILE A 121 5.63 13.13 2.92
C ILE A 121 4.59 12.98 4.02
N LEU A 122 3.41 12.47 3.68
CA LEU A 122 2.32 12.19 4.60
C LEU A 122 1.48 11.06 4.01
N VAL A 123 1.14 10.07 4.82
CA VAL A 123 0.36 8.91 4.37
C VAL A 123 -0.64 8.44 5.42
N VAL A 124 -1.70 7.81 4.93
CA VAL A 124 -2.63 7.00 5.72
C VAL A 124 -2.91 5.69 4.99
N VAL A 125 -2.83 4.58 5.71
CA VAL A 125 -3.31 3.26 5.31
C VAL A 125 -4.41 2.86 6.29
N ALA A 126 -5.62 2.58 5.82
CA ALA A 126 -6.68 2.07 6.67
C ALA A 126 -6.96 0.60 6.37
N ILE A 127 -7.15 -0.18 7.42
CA ILE A 127 -7.59 -1.58 7.36
C ILE A 127 -9.00 -1.64 7.95
N PRO A 128 -10.05 -1.53 7.12
CA PRO A 128 -11.40 -1.29 7.59
C PRO A 128 -11.94 -2.39 8.51
N GLU A 129 -11.76 -3.67 8.18
CA GLU A 129 -12.27 -4.78 9.00
C GLU A 129 -11.53 -4.94 10.33
N ALA A 130 -10.27 -4.48 10.41
CA ALA A 130 -9.53 -4.42 11.68
C ALA A 130 -9.84 -3.17 12.52
N GLU A 131 -10.61 -2.20 11.97
CA GLU A 131 -10.91 -0.91 12.61
C GLU A 131 -9.64 -0.15 13.02
N LYS A 132 -8.63 -0.15 12.12
CA LYS A 132 -7.34 0.48 12.32
C LYS A 132 -7.03 1.45 11.18
N ILE A 133 -6.42 2.58 11.51
CA ILE A 133 -5.65 3.36 10.54
C ILE A 133 -4.20 3.45 10.98
N TYR A 134 -3.31 3.38 10.01
CA TYR A 134 -1.88 3.62 10.17
C TYR A 134 -1.54 4.90 9.44
N TYR A 135 -0.78 5.77 10.07
CA TYR A 135 -0.37 7.02 9.44
C TYR A 135 1.08 7.36 9.78
N ALA A 136 1.70 8.06 8.85
CA ALA A 136 3.06 8.55 9.01
C ALA A 136 3.23 9.92 8.35
N THR A 137 4.17 10.69 8.84
CA THR A 137 4.72 11.85 8.15
C THR A 137 6.23 11.70 8.08
N LYS A 138 6.85 12.22 7.03
CA LYS A 138 8.30 12.16 6.84
C LYS A 138 9.03 12.75 8.06
N GLY A 139 9.85 11.92 8.72
CA GLY A 139 10.57 12.26 9.95
C GLY A 139 9.70 12.29 11.21
N GLY A 140 8.41 11.94 11.13
CA GLY A 140 7.48 11.96 12.26
C GLY A 140 7.25 10.61 12.92
N GLY A 141 7.67 9.52 12.28
CA GLY A 141 7.39 8.17 12.72
C GLY A 141 6.02 7.66 12.29
N THR A 142 5.80 6.37 12.51
CA THR A 142 4.55 5.66 12.19
C THR A 142 3.70 5.46 13.43
N PHE A 143 2.40 5.66 13.27
CA PHE A 143 1.40 5.50 14.31
C PHE A 143 0.25 4.62 13.84
N MET A 144 -0.29 3.83 14.75
CA MET A 144 -1.56 3.12 14.60
C MET A 144 -2.61 3.79 15.46
N GLU A 145 -3.78 4.04 14.91
CA GLU A 145 -4.94 4.60 15.60
C GLU A 145 -6.12 3.63 15.52
N THR A 146 -6.80 3.48 16.63
CA THR A 146 -8.04 2.71 16.81
C THR A 146 -9.03 3.54 17.64
N ALA A 147 -10.24 3.01 17.86
CA ALA A 147 -11.19 3.61 18.79
C ALA A 147 -10.65 3.75 20.23
N ASN A 148 -9.65 2.95 20.61
CA ASN A 148 -9.05 2.93 21.95
C ASN A 148 -7.87 3.92 22.10
N GLY A 149 -7.48 4.60 21.05
CA GLY A 149 -6.40 5.58 21.06
C GLY A 149 -5.36 5.37 19.98
N CYS A 150 -4.21 6.01 20.16
CA CYS A 150 -3.11 6.04 19.21
C CYS A 150 -1.84 5.49 19.86
N GLN A 151 -1.09 4.68 19.09
CA GLN A 151 0.18 4.09 19.50
C GLN A 151 1.24 4.32 18.42
N GLN A 152 2.44 4.77 18.81
CA GLN A 152 3.58 4.79 17.92
C GLN A 152 4.10 3.36 17.69
N LEU A 153 4.37 3.03 16.42
CA LEU A 153 4.91 1.74 16.03
C LEU A 153 6.39 1.90 15.62
N LYS A 154 7.19 0.93 16.04
CA LYS A 154 8.59 0.80 15.61
C LYS A 154 8.86 -0.67 15.34
N VAL A 155 9.45 -0.94 14.19
CA VAL A 155 9.88 -2.29 13.88
C VAL A 155 11.16 -2.62 14.63
N THR A 156 11.22 -3.84 15.14
CA THR A 156 12.43 -4.43 15.74
C THR A 156 12.51 -5.87 15.28
N ASN A 157 13.68 -6.28 14.80
CA ASN A 157 13.89 -7.65 14.36
C ASN A 157 15.31 -8.08 14.68
N ASN A 158 15.44 -9.20 15.37
CA ASN A 158 16.73 -9.82 15.73
C ASN A 158 16.80 -11.26 15.16
N LYS A 159 16.06 -11.55 14.09
CA LYS A 159 15.97 -12.86 13.46
C LYS A 159 17.12 -13.07 12.47
N THR A 160 17.39 -14.32 12.13
CA THR A 160 18.15 -14.67 10.93
C THR A 160 17.22 -14.78 9.72
N ILE A 161 17.79 -14.90 8.51
CA ILE A 161 16.95 -15.01 7.28
C ILE A 161 16.05 -16.24 7.35
N GLU A 162 16.55 -17.36 7.91
CA GLU A 162 15.83 -18.62 8.07
C GLU A 162 14.63 -18.52 9.01
N ASP A 163 14.64 -17.55 9.92
CA ASP A 163 13.56 -17.31 10.89
C ASP A 163 12.50 -16.32 10.40
N LEU A 164 12.72 -15.69 9.24
CA LEU A 164 11.80 -14.67 8.71
C LEU A 164 10.46 -15.28 8.28
N ILE A 165 9.40 -14.53 8.52
CA ILE A 165 8.05 -14.81 8.03
C ILE A 165 7.81 -13.95 6.80
N LEU A 166 7.62 -14.59 5.65
CA LEU A 166 7.36 -13.94 4.38
C LEU A 166 5.86 -13.81 4.14
N VAL A 167 5.37 -12.60 3.85
CA VAL A 167 4.02 -12.40 3.35
C VAL A 167 4.01 -12.43 1.82
N VAL A 168 3.09 -13.20 1.27
CA VAL A 168 2.98 -13.45 -0.16
C VAL A 168 1.62 -13.04 -0.69
N THR A 169 1.58 -12.66 -1.96
CA THR A 169 0.30 -12.38 -2.66
C THR A 169 -0.47 -13.67 -2.90
N ARG A 170 -1.82 -13.59 -2.86
CA ARG A 170 -2.71 -14.70 -3.25
C ARG A 170 -2.93 -14.78 -4.75
N SER A 171 -3.03 -13.65 -5.43
CA SER A 171 -3.58 -13.56 -6.77
C SER A 171 -2.60 -13.20 -7.87
N HIS A 172 -1.51 -12.50 -7.56
CA HIS A 172 -0.53 -12.05 -8.55
C HIS A 172 0.74 -12.90 -8.46
N ARG A 173 0.67 -14.13 -8.98
CA ARG A 173 1.76 -15.12 -8.93
C ARG A 173 2.20 -15.48 -10.34
N ASN A 174 3.51 -15.54 -10.55
CA ASN A 174 4.13 -16.00 -11.79
C ASN A 174 5.22 -17.04 -11.46
N GLU A 175 5.67 -17.78 -12.46
CA GLU A 175 6.65 -18.86 -12.28
C GLU A 175 7.93 -18.38 -11.61
N ARG A 176 8.39 -17.17 -11.93
CA ARG A 176 9.60 -16.60 -11.38
C ARG A 176 9.44 -16.26 -9.89
N LEU A 177 8.27 -15.75 -9.50
CA LEU A 177 7.95 -15.52 -8.09
C LEU A 177 7.84 -16.86 -7.33
N GLU A 178 7.17 -17.86 -7.91
CA GLU A 178 7.08 -19.20 -7.30
C GLU A 178 8.45 -19.82 -7.07
N TYR A 179 9.34 -19.71 -8.05
CA TYR A 179 10.72 -20.19 -7.91
C TYR A 179 11.45 -19.46 -6.77
N LEU A 180 11.35 -18.13 -6.71
CA LEU A 180 11.92 -17.35 -5.61
C LEU A 180 11.40 -17.81 -4.25
N LEU A 181 10.06 -17.94 -4.13
CA LEU A 181 9.41 -18.33 -2.87
C LEU A 181 9.78 -19.74 -2.42
N ALA A 182 10.03 -20.65 -3.37
CA ALA A 182 10.44 -22.03 -3.07
C ALA A 182 11.92 -22.13 -2.61
N ASN A 183 12.78 -21.20 -3.03
CA ASN A 183 14.22 -21.24 -2.77
C ASN A 183 14.68 -20.23 -1.71
N LEU A 184 13.85 -19.27 -1.31
CA LEU A 184 14.18 -18.33 -0.24
C LEU A 184 14.09 -19.06 1.12
N PRO A 185 15.20 -19.16 1.88
CA PRO A 185 15.20 -19.86 3.17
C PRO A 185 14.48 -19.01 4.22
N CYS A 186 13.16 -19.13 4.29
CA CYS A 186 12.32 -18.47 5.29
C CYS A 186 11.56 -19.51 6.11
N LYS A 187 11.26 -19.17 7.36
CA LYS A 187 10.57 -20.07 8.30
C LYS A 187 9.15 -20.40 7.87
N GLN A 188 8.44 -19.42 7.33
CA GLN A 188 7.03 -19.54 7.01
C GLN A 188 6.64 -18.54 5.92
N GLN A 189 5.69 -18.95 5.08
CA GLN A 189 4.99 -18.07 4.16
C GLN A 189 3.53 -17.91 4.61
N LYS A 190 3.04 -16.66 4.62
CA LYS A 190 1.65 -16.32 4.91
C LYS A 190 1.04 -15.62 3.72
N ALA A 191 -0.04 -16.18 3.16
CA ALA A 191 -0.79 -15.50 2.11
C ALA A 191 -1.69 -14.43 2.72
N ILE A 192 -1.45 -13.16 2.37
CA ILE A 192 -2.24 -12.00 2.81
C ILE A 192 -2.67 -11.23 1.55
N GLY A 193 -3.93 -10.76 1.52
CA GLY A 193 -4.46 -9.86 0.50
C GLY A 193 -3.79 -8.48 0.56
N SER A 194 -4.19 -7.51 -0.27
CA SER A 194 -3.81 -6.09 -0.14
C SER A 194 -2.32 -5.83 0.14
N VAL A 195 -1.71 -4.83 -0.43
CA VAL A 195 -0.34 -4.41 -0.07
C VAL A 195 -0.37 -3.73 1.31
N GLY A 196 -1.40 -2.94 1.59
CA GLY A 196 -1.58 -2.31 2.89
C GLY A 196 -1.64 -3.33 4.03
N CYS A 197 -2.40 -4.42 3.88
CA CYS A 197 -2.47 -5.49 4.88
C CYS A 197 -1.12 -6.19 5.07
N LYS A 198 -0.35 -6.44 3.99
CA LYS A 198 0.97 -7.06 4.08
C LYS A 198 1.97 -6.19 4.84
N VAL A 199 2.04 -4.91 4.50
CA VAL A 199 3.00 -3.98 5.10
C VAL A 199 2.63 -3.67 6.56
N THR A 200 1.35 -3.51 6.88
CA THR A 200 0.92 -3.32 8.28
C THR A 200 1.20 -4.55 9.14
N ALA A 201 1.10 -5.77 8.58
CA ALA A 201 1.53 -7.00 9.28
C ALA A 201 3.05 -7.00 9.58
N ILE A 202 3.89 -6.44 8.69
CA ILE A 202 5.32 -6.28 8.94
C ILE A 202 5.57 -5.26 10.05
N VAL A 203 4.87 -4.13 10.02
CA VAL A 203 5.01 -3.07 11.04
C VAL A 203 4.53 -3.54 12.43
N GLU A 204 3.52 -4.41 12.47
CA GLU A 204 3.04 -5.04 13.71
C GLU A 204 3.86 -6.27 14.14
N ALA A 205 4.98 -6.58 13.46
CA ALA A 205 5.83 -7.75 13.71
C ALA A 205 5.10 -9.12 13.60
N GLN A 206 4.01 -9.17 12.84
CA GLN A 206 3.28 -10.40 12.51
C GLN A 206 3.91 -11.12 11.30
N ALA A 207 4.70 -10.40 10.54
CA ALA A 207 5.51 -10.85 9.41
C ALA A 207 6.79 -10.02 9.34
N ASP A 208 7.71 -10.39 8.44
CA ASP A 208 9.02 -9.75 8.37
C ASP A 208 9.35 -9.22 6.97
N VAL A 209 8.87 -9.88 5.92
CA VAL A 209 9.27 -9.59 4.54
C VAL A 209 8.08 -9.65 3.60
N TYR A 210 8.01 -8.72 2.66
CA TYR A 210 7.15 -8.76 1.48
C TYR A 210 8.00 -8.56 0.23
N ILE A 211 7.79 -9.41 -0.78
CA ILE A 211 8.42 -9.32 -2.08
C ILE A 211 7.34 -9.22 -3.14
N SER A 212 7.44 -8.19 -3.99
CA SER A 212 6.66 -8.05 -5.20
C SER A 212 7.55 -8.19 -6.41
N LEU A 213 7.21 -9.10 -7.30
CA LEU A 213 7.95 -9.31 -8.54
C LEU A 213 7.02 -9.09 -9.73
N SER A 214 7.23 -8.01 -10.46
CA SER A 214 6.42 -7.69 -11.63
C SER A 214 6.57 -8.74 -12.74
N GLY A 215 5.47 -9.00 -13.43
CA GLY A 215 5.41 -9.90 -14.57
C GLY A 215 4.78 -9.17 -15.76
N LYS A 216 3.57 -9.58 -16.17
CA LYS A 216 2.77 -8.87 -17.18
C LYS A 216 2.23 -7.53 -16.68
N SER A 217 2.11 -7.37 -15.36
CA SER A 217 1.71 -6.15 -14.67
C SER A 217 2.66 -5.88 -13.50
N ALA A 218 2.66 -4.65 -13.02
CA ALA A 218 3.39 -4.22 -11.82
C ALA A 218 2.42 -3.55 -10.84
N PRO A 219 2.74 -3.51 -9.54
CA PRO A 219 2.06 -2.62 -8.60
C PRO A 219 2.11 -1.19 -9.11
N LYS A 220 1.13 -0.40 -8.75
CA LYS A 220 1.04 1.00 -9.13
C LYS A 220 1.51 1.91 -7.99
N ASP A 221 1.70 3.19 -8.31
CA ASP A 221 2.04 4.20 -7.32
C ASP A 221 1.09 4.19 -6.12
N TRP A 222 -0.21 4.03 -6.37
CA TRP A 222 -1.24 4.04 -5.32
C TRP A 222 -1.22 2.79 -4.44
N ASP A 223 -0.76 1.63 -4.95
CA ASP A 223 -0.58 0.41 -4.16
C ASP A 223 0.54 0.58 -3.13
N ILE A 224 1.59 1.37 -3.47
CA ILE A 224 2.90 1.32 -2.79
C ILE A 224 3.21 2.60 -1.99
N ALA A 225 2.84 3.80 -2.47
CA ALA A 225 3.31 5.07 -1.88
C ALA A 225 2.97 5.21 -0.38
N ALA A 226 1.75 4.83 0.02
CA ALA A 226 1.38 4.90 1.43
C ALA A 226 2.02 3.78 2.26
N PRO A 227 1.95 2.50 1.87
CA PRO A 227 2.64 1.42 2.57
C PRO A 227 4.14 1.64 2.74
N GLU A 228 4.83 2.20 1.72
CA GLU A 228 6.27 2.48 1.81
C GLU A 228 6.61 3.41 2.97
N LEU A 229 5.94 4.56 3.07
CA LEU A 229 6.25 5.51 4.15
C LEU A 229 5.82 4.97 5.52
N ILE A 230 4.73 4.21 5.61
CA ILE A 230 4.34 3.52 6.86
C ILE A 230 5.48 2.63 7.36
N LEU A 231 6.08 1.84 6.49
CA LEU A 231 7.15 0.92 6.88
C LEU A 231 8.46 1.66 7.20
N THR A 232 8.84 2.61 6.36
CA THR A 232 10.12 3.33 6.50
C THR A 232 10.16 4.24 7.73
N GLU A 233 9.07 4.90 8.05
CA GLU A 233 8.93 5.72 9.27
C GLU A 233 8.80 4.87 10.54
N ALA A 234 8.45 3.59 10.42
CA ALA A 234 8.53 2.61 11.52
C ALA A 234 9.96 2.07 11.72
N GLY A 235 10.90 2.35 10.81
CA GLY A 235 12.29 1.89 10.88
C GLY A 235 12.61 0.68 9.99
N GLY A 236 11.67 0.22 9.16
CA GLY A 236 11.90 -0.79 8.13
C GLY A 236 12.42 -0.19 6.83
N LYS A 237 12.51 -1.01 5.78
CA LYS A 237 12.92 -0.60 4.43
C LYS A 237 11.94 -1.12 3.38
N PHE A 238 11.69 -0.30 2.37
CA PHE A 238 10.94 -0.68 1.18
C PHE A 238 11.64 -0.06 -0.03
N THR A 239 12.28 -0.89 -0.86
CA THR A 239 13.16 -0.44 -1.94
C THR A 239 12.95 -1.30 -3.19
N HIS A 240 13.50 -0.85 -4.31
CA HIS A 240 13.84 -1.76 -5.40
C HIS A 240 14.89 -2.79 -4.94
N LEU A 241 15.02 -3.89 -5.67
CA LEU A 241 15.96 -4.97 -5.34
C LEU A 241 17.43 -4.52 -5.36
N ASP A 242 17.76 -3.48 -6.10
CA ASP A 242 19.11 -2.89 -6.12
C ASP A 242 19.39 -1.93 -4.96
N GLY A 243 18.40 -1.74 -4.08
CA GLY A 243 18.45 -0.81 -2.95
C GLY A 243 18.07 0.63 -3.30
N SER A 244 17.77 0.93 -4.57
CA SER A 244 17.31 2.27 -4.95
C SER A 244 15.95 2.61 -4.35
N PRO A 245 15.69 3.88 -4.03
CA PRO A 245 14.40 4.31 -3.50
C PRO A 245 13.31 4.21 -4.57
N LEU A 246 12.08 4.01 -4.11
CA LEU A 246 10.89 4.10 -4.96
C LEU A 246 10.56 5.57 -5.25
N GLU A 247 10.14 5.87 -6.46
CA GLU A 247 9.73 7.21 -6.88
C GLU A 247 8.31 7.19 -7.42
N TYR A 248 7.55 8.24 -7.16
CA TYR A 248 6.13 8.35 -7.46
C TYR A 248 5.84 9.58 -8.30
N ASN A 249 4.73 9.56 -9.05
CA ASN A 249 4.37 10.67 -9.96
C ASN A 249 5.49 10.98 -10.97
N THR A 250 6.10 9.95 -11.54
CA THR A 250 7.21 10.09 -12.52
C THR A 250 6.72 10.08 -13.97
N GLY A 251 5.41 9.86 -14.19
CA GLY A 251 4.79 9.72 -15.51
C GLY A 251 4.40 8.29 -15.84
N ASP A 252 5.18 7.28 -15.43
CA ASP A 252 4.75 5.88 -15.37
C ASP A 252 4.36 5.57 -13.93
N VAL A 253 3.12 5.19 -13.70
CA VAL A 253 2.62 4.79 -12.38
C VAL A 253 3.00 3.37 -12.00
N ASN A 254 3.61 2.61 -12.92
CA ASN A 254 3.99 1.22 -12.65
C ASN A 254 5.32 1.15 -11.91
N GLN A 255 5.34 0.45 -10.80
CA GLN A 255 6.54 0.15 -10.02
C GLN A 255 7.14 -1.17 -10.50
N TRP A 256 7.88 -1.10 -11.63
CA TRP A 256 8.44 -2.26 -12.30
C TRP A 256 9.61 -2.90 -11.53
N GLY A 257 9.83 -4.19 -11.82
CA GLY A 257 10.96 -4.94 -11.30
C GLY A 257 10.62 -5.75 -10.06
N CYS A 258 11.58 -5.89 -9.17
CA CYS A 258 11.42 -6.55 -7.88
C CYS A 258 11.47 -5.51 -6.77
N LEU A 259 10.41 -5.47 -5.98
CA LEU A 259 10.29 -4.61 -4.80
C LEU A 259 10.43 -5.47 -3.56
N LEU A 260 11.19 -4.98 -2.58
CA LEU A 260 11.46 -5.65 -1.32
C LEU A 260 11.12 -4.76 -0.14
N ALA A 261 10.19 -5.20 0.70
CA ALA A 261 9.83 -4.56 1.97
C ALA A 261 10.21 -5.47 3.13
N SER A 262 10.89 -4.94 4.16
CA SER A 262 11.23 -5.73 5.34
C SER A 262 11.43 -4.89 6.59
N ASN A 263 11.23 -5.54 7.76
CA ASN A 263 11.67 -5.05 9.06
C ASN A 263 13.06 -5.62 9.46
N PHE A 264 13.69 -6.38 8.56
CA PHE A 264 14.96 -7.04 8.80
C PHE A 264 16.11 -6.02 8.74
N PRO A 265 16.97 -5.91 9.76
CA PRO A 265 18.02 -4.90 9.82
C PRO A 265 19.03 -5.01 8.66
N GLU A 266 19.33 -6.25 8.26
CA GLU A 266 20.27 -6.55 7.17
C GLU A 266 19.54 -6.68 5.82
N HIS A 267 18.72 -5.69 5.48
CA HIS A 267 17.91 -5.64 4.27
C HIS A 267 18.74 -5.87 2.99
N GLU A 268 19.95 -5.35 2.95
CA GLU A 268 20.87 -5.49 1.82
C GLU A 268 21.32 -6.96 1.63
N ILE A 269 21.53 -7.71 2.72
CA ILE A 269 21.86 -9.14 2.66
C ILE A 269 20.67 -9.92 2.11
N LEU A 270 19.46 -9.60 2.57
CA LEU A 270 18.23 -10.20 2.04
C LEU A 270 18.06 -9.89 0.55
N SER A 271 18.29 -8.63 0.15
CA SER A 271 18.24 -8.21 -1.25
C SER A 271 19.24 -8.99 -2.12
N GLN A 272 20.47 -9.15 -1.64
CA GLN A 272 21.49 -9.92 -2.34
C GLN A 272 21.07 -11.40 -2.50
N LYS A 273 20.49 -12.00 -1.45
CA LYS A 273 20.00 -13.38 -1.51
C LYS A 273 18.86 -13.56 -2.51
N VAL A 274 17.91 -12.62 -2.53
CA VAL A 274 16.82 -12.60 -3.53
C VAL A 274 17.37 -12.49 -4.95
N LYS A 275 18.37 -11.63 -5.16
CA LYS A 275 19.03 -11.45 -6.46
C LYS A 275 19.74 -12.73 -6.95
N GLU A 276 20.45 -13.42 -6.07
CA GLU A 276 21.11 -14.70 -6.37
C GLU A 276 20.11 -15.73 -6.86
N ILE A 277 19.02 -15.95 -6.11
CA ILE A 277 17.96 -16.90 -6.47
C ILE A 277 17.31 -16.55 -7.81
N LEU A 278 17.01 -15.25 -8.05
CA LEU A 278 16.41 -14.82 -9.31
C LEU A 278 17.35 -14.94 -10.50
N THR A 279 18.66 -14.91 -10.30
CA THR A 279 19.66 -15.11 -11.36
C THR A 279 19.73 -16.59 -11.76
N GLU A 280 19.61 -17.51 -10.80
CA GLU A 280 19.58 -18.95 -11.05
C GLU A 280 18.35 -19.41 -11.87
N PHE A 281 17.23 -18.70 -11.76
CA PHE A 281 16.01 -19.03 -12.54
C PHE A 281 16.17 -18.82 -14.05
N VAL A 282 17.08 -17.95 -14.47
CA VAL A 282 17.28 -17.57 -15.90
C VAL A 282 18.27 -18.52 -16.61
N THR A 283 18.98 -19.32 -15.84
CA THR A 283 19.93 -20.32 -16.39
C THR A 283 19.28 -21.70 -16.51
#